data_908fe60ac7d27e2783e6860a0876d924
#
_entry.id   908fe60ac7d27e2783e6860a0876d924
#
_cell.length_a   1.000
_cell.length_b   1.000
_cell.length_c   1.000
_cell.angle_alpha   90.00
_cell.angle_beta   90.00
_cell.angle_gamma   90.00
#
_symmetry.space_group_name_H-M   'P 1'
#
loop_
_entity.id
_entity.type
_entity.pdbx_description
1 polymer ?
#
loop_
_entity_poly.entity_id
_entity_poly.type
_entity_poly.pdbx_seq_one_letter_code
_entity_poly.pdbx_strand_id
1 'polypeptide(L)'
;MKRTSLLAIAFLMTLLSCTSDQSSPVIVAYVAGWKKVDPKRIPAERVTHINYAFAHVDSLGLIAPMEERHRERDSLNFIALNSLKSRNQELKILVSIGGWTHSKGFSDAVLTEEGRKKLTQSGVDYLIRHQLDGLDFDWEYPALQGDNNPVRPEDRENFVLMLKSFREALDSLGALHQTHYLTTIASGGFRRYLEVNNLAEAQKYLDFINIMAYDFYTAGDKTTGHHANLFPNGAKGRSASTAVEEHIEFGVPAEKLVLGVPFYGRMWGKVNPEENGLFQQGEFKMGLPFHQIYALGMNSKFKRHWDEKAQAPYLYSAQDSTWITYEDPESIAKKAQYIRQKGLKGAMFWELSEDNTWLLIQSLYENLNPGKDFAVTAQPPVSGS
;
A
#
# COMPACT_ATOMS: atom_id res chain seq x y z
N MET A 1 79.43 11.37 -19.18
CA MET A 1 78.07 11.91 -19.40
C MET A 1 77.09 10.77 -19.31
N LYS A 2 76.44 10.57 -18.16
CA LYS A 2 75.43 9.50 -17.94
C LYS A 2 74.05 10.17 -18.02
N ARG A 3 73.24 9.74 -18.97
CA ARG A 3 71.83 10.16 -19.08
C ARG A 3 70.98 9.23 -18.21
N THR A 4 70.36 9.77 -17.19
CA THR A 4 69.33 9.13 -16.36
C THR A 4 67.95 9.39 -16.99
N SER A 5 67.32 8.32 -17.45
CA SER A 5 65.91 8.36 -17.95
C SER A 5 64.98 8.17 -16.75
N LEU A 6 64.15 9.19 -16.48
CA LEU A 6 63.02 9.04 -15.53
C LEU A 6 61.85 8.38 -16.27
N LEU A 7 61.42 7.22 -15.80
CA LEU A 7 60.13 6.61 -16.15
C LEU A 7 59.06 7.23 -15.24
N ALA A 8 58.11 7.96 -15.83
CA ALA A 8 56.89 8.40 -15.15
C ALA A 8 55.86 7.24 -15.24
N ILE A 9 55.55 6.62 -14.10
CA ILE A 9 54.45 5.65 -14.00
C ILE A 9 53.17 6.45 -13.75
N ALA A 10 52.30 6.54 -14.76
CA ALA A 10 50.93 7.08 -14.62
C ALA A 10 50.05 6.02 -13.95
N PHE A 11 49.65 6.30 -12.71
CA PHE A 11 48.70 5.46 -11.97
C PHE A 11 47.26 5.84 -12.41
N LEU A 12 46.68 5.03 -13.29
CA LEU A 12 45.32 5.18 -13.77
C LEU A 12 44.37 4.67 -12.67
N MET A 13 43.85 5.56 -11.81
CA MET A 13 42.78 5.22 -10.89
C MET A 13 41.48 5.03 -11.69
N THR A 14 41.14 3.79 -11.98
CA THR A 14 39.78 3.42 -12.41
C THR A 14 38.86 3.55 -11.23
N LEU A 15 38.06 4.63 -11.21
CA LEU A 15 36.90 4.77 -10.35
C LEU A 15 35.88 3.69 -10.77
N LEU A 16 35.90 2.54 -10.09
CA LEU A 16 34.77 1.63 -10.14
C LEU A 16 33.58 2.35 -9.47
N SER A 17 32.74 2.96 -10.30
CA SER A 17 31.40 3.35 -9.89
C SER A 17 30.65 2.05 -9.59
N CYS A 18 30.54 1.68 -8.31
CA CYS A 18 29.57 0.71 -7.85
C CYS A 18 28.18 1.31 -8.10
N THR A 19 27.64 1.12 -9.30
CA THR A 19 26.19 1.20 -9.48
C THR A 19 25.61 0.02 -8.73
N SER A 20 25.14 0.24 -7.50
CA SER A 20 24.24 -0.69 -6.85
C SER A 20 23.10 -0.93 -7.83
N ASP A 21 22.93 -2.18 -8.22
CA ASP A 21 21.80 -2.65 -9.02
C ASP A 21 20.54 -2.51 -8.14
N GLN A 22 20.07 -1.25 -7.98
CA GLN A 22 18.84 -0.99 -7.27
C GLN A 22 17.71 -1.47 -8.18
N SER A 23 17.13 -2.62 -7.82
CA SER A 23 15.89 -3.10 -8.45
C SER A 23 14.90 -1.94 -8.53
N SER A 24 14.24 -1.79 -9.68
CA SER A 24 13.23 -0.73 -9.87
C SER A 24 12.22 -0.74 -8.71
N PRO A 25 11.82 0.44 -8.19
CA PRO A 25 10.89 0.50 -7.08
C PRO A 25 9.56 -0.16 -7.45
N VAL A 26 8.97 -0.87 -6.49
CA VAL A 26 7.66 -1.48 -6.68
C VAL A 26 6.56 -0.40 -6.61
N ILE A 27 5.52 -0.58 -7.42
CA ILE A 27 4.27 0.20 -7.36
C ILE A 27 3.15 -0.81 -7.24
N VAL A 28 2.53 -0.88 -6.06
CA VAL A 28 1.49 -1.85 -5.72
C VAL A 28 0.13 -1.15 -5.77
N ALA A 29 -0.75 -1.61 -6.67
CA ALA A 29 -2.11 -1.12 -6.80
C ALA A 29 -3.09 -2.05 -6.09
N TYR A 30 -3.84 -1.58 -5.09
CA TYR A 30 -5.01 -2.30 -4.63
C TYR A 30 -6.17 -2.09 -5.61
N VAL A 31 -6.85 -3.17 -5.97
CA VAL A 31 -7.99 -3.18 -6.89
C VAL A 31 -9.22 -3.74 -6.20
N ALA A 32 -10.28 -2.94 -6.17
CA ALA A 32 -11.53 -3.26 -5.49
C ALA A 32 -12.27 -4.43 -6.16
N GLY A 33 -12.35 -5.57 -5.48
CA GLY A 33 -13.00 -6.80 -5.95
C GLY A 33 -14.54 -6.74 -5.95
N TRP A 34 -15.14 -5.82 -5.21
CA TRP A 34 -16.60 -5.61 -5.23
C TRP A 34 -17.12 -4.90 -6.48
N LYS A 35 -16.21 -4.50 -7.38
CA LYS A 35 -16.50 -3.94 -8.71
C LYS A 35 -16.07 -4.91 -9.80
N LYS A 36 -16.69 -4.81 -10.99
CA LYS A 36 -16.19 -5.50 -12.17
C LYS A 36 -14.90 -4.82 -12.64
N VAL A 37 -13.85 -5.60 -12.81
CA VAL A 37 -12.57 -5.11 -13.34
C VAL A 37 -12.68 -4.91 -14.86
N ASP A 38 -12.34 -3.70 -15.33
CA ASP A 38 -12.14 -3.41 -16.75
C ASP A 38 -10.62 -3.25 -17.00
N PRO A 39 -9.97 -4.24 -17.65
CA PRO A 39 -8.52 -4.20 -17.86
C PRO A 39 -8.07 -3.04 -18.77
N LYS A 40 -8.97 -2.46 -19.57
CA LYS A 40 -8.67 -1.29 -20.41
C LYS A 40 -8.48 -0.01 -19.60
N ARG A 41 -8.97 0.01 -18.35
CA ARG A 41 -8.90 1.15 -17.43
C ARG A 41 -7.82 1.00 -16.36
N ILE A 42 -6.91 0.02 -16.52
CA ILE A 42 -5.79 -0.20 -15.61
C ILE A 42 -4.49 0.16 -16.35
N PRO A 43 -3.66 1.09 -15.82
CA PRO A 43 -2.37 1.45 -16.42
C PRO A 43 -1.31 0.39 -16.08
N ALA A 44 -1.48 -0.82 -16.60
CA ALA A 44 -0.68 -1.99 -16.25
C ALA A 44 0.83 -1.80 -16.47
N GLU A 45 1.21 -0.95 -17.44
CA GLU A 45 2.60 -0.63 -17.75
C GLU A 45 3.29 0.23 -16.66
N ARG A 46 2.50 0.75 -15.71
CA ARG A 46 2.96 1.70 -14.68
C ARG A 46 2.82 1.18 -13.25
N VAL A 47 2.29 -0.02 -13.10
CA VAL A 47 2.25 -0.76 -11.82
C VAL A 47 3.07 -2.04 -11.95
N THR A 48 3.69 -2.46 -10.85
CA THR A 48 4.47 -3.69 -10.81
C THR A 48 3.68 -4.83 -10.18
N HIS A 49 2.75 -4.49 -9.29
CA HIS A 49 1.93 -5.45 -8.55
C HIS A 49 0.48 -4.95 -8.49
N ILE A 50 -0.45 -5.90 -8.55
CA ILE A 50 -1.86 -5.67 -8.26
C ILE A 50 -2.27 -6.60 -7.13
N ASN A 51 -2.78 -6.03 -6.03
CA ASN A 51 -3.41 -6.73 -4.93
C ASN A 51 -4.93 -6.65 -5.10
N TYR A 52 -5.56 -7.78 -5.46
CA TYR A 52 -7.02 -7.87 -5.57
C TYR A 52 -7.64 -7.92 -4.17
N ALA A 53 -8.46 -6.96 -3.82
CA ALA A 53 -9.06 -6.80 -2.50
C ALA A 53 -10.57 -7.11 -2.55
N PHE A 54 -11.07 -8.17 -1.93
CA PHE A 54 -10.40 -9.10 -1.04
C PHE A 54 -10.90 -10.54 -1.21
N ALA A 55 -10.13 -11.51 -0.72
CA ALA A 55 -10.62 -12.77 -0.21
C ALA A 55 -10.69 -12.69 1.33
N HIS A 56 -11.25 -13.69 2.00
CA HIS A 56 -11.29 -13.76 3.46
C HIS A 56 -11.04 -15.19 3.96
N VAL A 57 -10.83 -15.33 5.25
CA VAL A 57 -10.82 -16.63 5.93
C VAL A 57 -12.23 -16.93 6.43
N ASP A 58 -12.85 -17.99 5.91
CA ASP A 58 -14.20 -18.38 6.26
C ASP A 58 -14.30 -19.10 7.63
N SER A 59 -15.51 -19.43 8.05
CA SER A 59 -15.77 -20.14 9.32
C SER A 59 -15.17 -21.56 9.39
N LEU A 60 -14.75 -22.11 8.27
CA LEU A 60 -14.07 -23.41 8.20
C LEU A 60 -12.54 -23.25 8.21
N GLY A 61 -12.02 -22.02 8.29
CA GLY A 61 -10.59 -21.71 8.22
C GLY A 61 -10.00 -21.87 6.81
N LEU A 62 -10.80 -21.63 5.78
CA LEU A 62 -10.40 -21.71 4.37
C LEU A 62 -10.40 -20.33 3.74
N ILE A 63 -9.52 -20.11 2.75
CA ILE A 63 -9.56 -18.89 1.92
C ILE A 63 -10.71 -19.00 0.93
N ALA A 64 -11.60 -18.02 0.98
CA ALA A 64 -12.84 -17.96 0.21
C ALA A 64 -13.06 -16.55 -0.36
N PRO A 65 -13.91 -16.38 -1.40
CA PRO A 65 -14.35 -15.06 -1.84
C PRO A 65 -15.11 -14.35 -0.71
N MET A 66 -15.09 -13.01 -0.68
CA MET A 66 -15.78 -12.21 0.36
C MET A 66 -17.24 -12.64 0.59
N GLU A 67 -17.94 -12.96 -0.49
CA GLU A 67 -19.28 -13.53 -0.46
C GLU A 67 -19.40 -14.60 -1.54
N GLU A 68 -20.02 -15.74 -1.23
CA GLU A 68 -20.17 -16.87 -2.18
C GLU A 68 -20.85 -16.44 -3.49
N ARG A 69 -21.83 -15.53 -3.42
CA ARG A 69 -22.50 -14.95 -4.62
C ARG A 69 -21.55 -14.17 -5.53
N HIS A 70 -20.36 -13.81 -5.06
CA HIS A 70 -19.34 -13.07 -5.82
C HIS A 70 -18.29 -13.97 -6.46
N ARG A 71 -18.30 -15.28 -6.22
CA ARG A 71 -17.32 -16.25 -6.73
C ARG A 71 -17.11 -16.17 -8.24
N GLU A 72 -18.21 -16.06 -9.02
CA GLU A 72 -18.13 -15.94 -10.47
C GLU A 72 -17.50 -14.61 -10.89
N ARG A 73 -17.93 -13.52 -10.28
CA ARG A 73 -17.34 -12.17 -10.54
C ARG A 73 -15.85 -12.15 -10.23
N ASP A 74 -15.44 -12.70 -9.09
CA ASP A 74 -14.04 -12.74 -8.67
C ASP A 74 -13.21 -13.56 -9.66
N SER A 75 -13.71 -14.71 -10.11
CA SER A 75 -13.05 -15.50 -11.15
C SER A 75 -12.88 -14.72 -12.46
N LEU A 76 -13.93 -14.01 -12.91
CA LEU A 76 -13.85 -13.15 -14.11
C LEU A 76 -12.89 -11.97 -13.91
N ASN A 77 -12.85 -11.38 -12.72
CA ASN A 77 -11.91 -10.32 -12.38
C ASN A 77 -10.46 -10.82 -12.42
N PHE A 78 -10.15 -12.01 -11.89
CA PHE A 78 -8.80 -12.59 -11.99
C PHE A 78 -8.40 -12.91 -13.43
N ILE A 79 -9.32 -13.38 -14.28
CA ILE A 79 -9.07 -13.56 -15.72
C ILE A 79 -8.73 -12.20 -16.35
N ALA A 80 -9.51 -11.15 -16.05
CA ALA A 80 -9.26 -9.80 -16.56
C ALA A 80 -7.91 -9.25 -16.10
N LEU A 81 -7.54 -9.43 -14.82
CA LEU A 81 -6.26 -9.00 -14.28
C LEU A 81 -5.09 -9.76 -14.91
N ASN A 82 -5.18 -11.09 -15.04
CA ASN A 82 -4.13 -11.88 -15.68
C ASN A 82 -3.93 -11.51 -17.16
N SER A 83 -4.99 -11.06 -17.86
CA SER A 83 -4.87 -10.59 -19.24
C SER A 83 -3.94 -9.36 -19.39
N LEU A 84 -3.73 -8.58 -18.31
CA LEU A 84 -2.85 -7.43 -18.29
C LEU A 84 -1.38 -7.81 -18.48
N LYS A 85 -0.99 -9.06 -18.20
CA LYS A 85 0.36 -9.57 -18.43
C LYS A 85 0.75 -9.54 -19.91
N SER A 86 -0.21 -9.48 -20.83
CA SER A 86 0.07 -9.24 -22.26
C SER A 86 0.61 -7.83 -22.55
N ARG A 87 0.34 -6.86 -21.65
CA ARG A 87 0.80 -5.47 -21.73
C ARG A 87 2.01 -5.20 -20.83
N ASN A 88 2.14 -5.96 -19.75
CA ASN A 88 3.27 -5.90 -18.81
C ASN A 88 3.58 -7.33 -18.33
N GLN A 89 4.57 -7.97 -18.94
CA GLN A 89 4.94 -9.37 -18.63
C GLN A 89 5.49 -9.54 -17.21
N GLU A 90 6.06 -8.47 -16.62
CA GLU A 90 6.59 -8.48 -15.26
C GLU A 90 5.53 -8.22 -14.17
N LEU A 91 4.29 -7.89 -14.57
CA LEU A 91 3.20 -7.61 -13.64
C LEU A 91 2.88 -8.84 -12.77
N LYS A 92 2.83 -8.63 -11.46
CA LYS A 92 2.44 -9.63 -10.46
C LYS A 92 1.02 -9.39 -9.99
N ILE A 93 0.21 -10.45 -9.97
CA ILE A 93 -1.17 -10.41 -9.49
C ILE A 93 -1.26 -11.22 -8.21
N LEU A 94 -1.62 -10.57 -7.11
CA LEU A 94 -1.85 -11.18 -5.81
C LEU A 94 -3.32 -11.04 -5.43
N VAL A 95 -3.76 -11.92 -4.54
CA VAL A 95 -5.00 -11.68 -3.77
C VAL A 95 -4.64 -11.20 -2.37
N SER A 96 -5.29 -10.13 -1.94
CA SER A 96 -5.25 -9.68 -0.55
C SER A 96 -6.34 -10.39 0.24
N ILE A 97 -5.97 -10.94 1.40
CA ILE A 97 -6.83 -11.76 2.26
C ILE A 97 -7.07 -10.98 3.53
N GLY A 98 -8.33 -10.66 3.84
CA GLY A 98 -8.71 -9.90 5.02
C GLY A 98 -9.26 -8.52 4.71
N GLY A 99 -8.56 -7.48 5.17
CA GLY A 99 -9.03 -6.10 5.19
C GLY A 99 -9.90 -5.81 6.43
N TRP A 100 -10.27 -4.54 6.62
CA TRP A 100 -10.94 -4.05 7.82
C TRP A 100 -12.14 -4.90 8.27
N THR A 101 -13.05 -5.22 7.36
CA THR A 101 -14.29 -5.93 7.69
C THR A 101 -14.19 -7.45 7.61
N HIS A 102 -13.11 -8.02 7.04
CA HIS A 102 -13.00 -9.44 6.70
C HIS A 102 -11.85 -10.17 7.42
N SER A 103 -11.27 -9.56 8.47
CA SER A 103 -10.18 -10.14 9.27
C SER A 103 -10.63 -11.11 10.37
N LYS A 104 -11.94 -11.34 10.52
CA LYS A 104 -12.52 -12.07 11.67
C LYS A 104 -12.11 -13.54 11.75
N GLY A 105 -11.85 -14.18 10.60
CA GLY A 105 -11.55 -15.62 10.54
C GLY A 105 -10.10 -15.98 10.88
N PHE A 106 -9.16 -15.03 10.86
CA PHE A 106 -7.74 -15.34 11.01
C PHE A 106 -7.39 -15.97 12.35
N SER A 107 -7.76 -15.31 13.47
CA SER A 107 -7.34 -15.72 14.80
C SER A 107 -7.78 -17.16 15.15
N ASP A 108 -8.95 -17.60 14.70
CA ASP A 108 -9.43 -18.97 14.86
C ASP A 108 -8.67 -19.94 13.96
N ALA A 109 -8.46 -19.58 12.68
CA ALA A 109 -7.81 -20.46 11.72
C ALA A 109 -6.33 -20.71 12.03
N VAL A 110 -5.63 -19.76 12.67
CA VAL A 110 -4.19 -19.88 12.95
C VAL A 110 -3.88 -20.42 14.34
N LEU A 111 -4.90 -20.66 15.19
CA LEU A 111 -4.73 -21.02 16.59
C LEU A 111 -3.94 -22.32 16.79
N THR A 112 -4.13 -23.31 15.93
CA THR A 112 -3.45 -24.59 15.99
C THR A 112 -2.55 -24.82 14.78
N GLU A 113 -1.58 -25.72 14.90
CA GLU A 113 -0.73 -26.13 13.77
C GLU A 113 -1.56 -26.75 12.64
N GLU A 114 -2.56 -27.56 12.99
CA GLU A 114 -3.47 -28.17 12.01
C GLU A 114 -4.30 -27.10 11.29
N GLY A 115 -4.82 -26.11 12.02
CA GLY A 115 -5.53 -24.97 11.43
C GLY A 115 -4.65 -24.18 10.47
N ARG A 116 -3.42 -23.87 10.86
CA ARG A 116 -2.44 -23.19 9.98
C ARG A 116 -2.13 -24.00 8.71
N LYS A 117 -1.92 -25.33 8.84
CA LYS A 117 -1.71 -26.20 7.67
C LYS A 117 -2.92 -26.19 6.72
N LYS A 118 -4.11 -26.27 7.26
CA LYS A 118 -5.37 -26.24 6.50
C LYS A 118 -5.55 -24.91 5.78
N LEU A 119 -5.32 -23.79 6.47
CA LEU A 119 -5.37 -22.45 5.89
C LEU A 119 -4.34 -22.30 4.78
N THR A 120 -3.09 -22.72 5.01
CA THR A 120 -2.00 -22.68 4.04
C THR A 120 -2.32 -23.45 2.78
N GLN A 121 -2.80 -24.70 2.90
CA GLN A 121 -3.19 -25.52 1.75
C GLN A 121 -4.31 -24.83 0.96
N SER A 122 -5.32 -24.31 1.65
CA SER A 122 -6.42 -23.54 1.02
C SER A 122 -5.92 -22.33 0.23
N GLY A 123 -4.92 -21.61 0.74
CA GLY A 123 -4.32 -20.47 0.03
C GLY A 123 -3.52 -20.88 -1.20
N VAL A 124 -2.77 -21.97 -1.11
CA VAL A 124 -2.06 -22.56 -2.26
C VAL A 124 -3.06 -22.98 -3.35
N ASP A 125 -4.14 -23.65 -2.97
CA ASP A 125 -5.19 -24.08 -3.90
C ASP A 125 -5.89 -22.88 -4.56
N TYR A 126 -6.12 -21.79 -3.80
CA TYR A 126 -6.70 -20.55 -4.29
C TYR A 126 -5.76 -19.86 -5.30
N LEU A 127 -4.47 -19.76 -4.98
CA LEU A 127 -3.44 -19.20 -5.85
C LEU A 127 -3.35 -19.96 -7.19
N ILE A 128 -3.28 -21.29 -7.14
CA ILE A 128 -3.22 -22.14 -8.34
C ILE A 128 -4.48 -21.97 -9.20
N ARG A 129 -5.66 -22.05 -8.56
CA ARG A 129 -6.96 -21.93 -9.26
C ARG A 129 -7.09 -20.63 -10.04
N HIS A 130 -6.61 -19.53 -9.47
CA HIS A 130 -6.74 -18.19 -10.05
C HIS A 130 -5.48 -17.70 -10.78
N GLN A 131 -4.45 -18.56 -10.91
CA GLN A 131 -3.18 -18.27 -11.60
C GLN A 131 -2.51 -16.99 -11.04
N LEU A 132 -2.41 -16.90 -9.71
CA LEU A 132 -1.84 -15.75 -9.03
C LEU A 132 -0.32 -15.89 -8.87
N ASP A 133 0.35 -14.75 -8.69
CA ASP A 133 1.80 -14.68 -8.47
C ASP A 133 2.16 -14.63 -6.97
N GLY A 134 1.16 -14.55 -6.08
CA GLY A 134 1.40 -14.49 -4.64
C GLY A 134 0.14 -14.24 -3.83
N LEU A 135 0.36 -14.12 -2.52
CA LEU A 135 -0.66 -13.84 -1.52
C LEU A 135 -0.24 -12.62 -0.69
N ASP A 136 -1.18 -11.73 -0.44
CA ASP A 136 -1.05 -10.58 0.46
C ASP A 136 -1.97 -10.79 1.67
N PHE A 137 -1.47 -10.58 2.89
CA PHE A 137 -2.27 -10.77 4.11
C PHE A 137 -2.55 -9.43 4.76
N ASP A 138 -3.80 -9.06 4.77
CA ASP A 138 -4.31 -7.83 5.36
C ASP A 138 -5.13 -8.16 6.61
N TRP A 139 -4.45 -8.70 7.64
CA TRP A 139 -5.08 -8.99 8.91
C TRP A 139 -5.12 -7.74 9.79
N GLU A 140 -6.31 -7.21 10.00
CA GLU A 140 -6.53 -5.99 10.78
C GLU A 140 -7.28 -6.27 12.11
N TYR A 141 -6.57 -6.64 13.21
CA TYR A 141 -5.12 -6.80 13.33
C TYR A 141 -4.78 -8.04 14.14
N PRO A 142 -3.62 -8.69 13.95
CA PRO A 142 -3.17 -9.72 14.88
C PRO A 142 -2.99 -9.13 16.27
N ALA A 143 -3.52 -9.81 17.30
CA ALA A 143 -3.45 -9.41 18.72
C ALA A 143 -3.98 -8.00 19.06
N LEU A 144 -4.73 -7.36 18.15
CA LEU A 144 -5.36 -6.07 18.37
C LEU A 144 -6.79 -6.04 17.85
N GLN A 145 -7.59 -5.15 18.44
CA GLN A 145 -8.97 -4.90 18.02
C GLN A 145 -8.99 -4.11 16.70
N GLY A 146 -9.64 -4.67 15.69
CA GLY A 146 -10.09 -4.01 14.47
C GLY A 146 -11.61 -3.92 14.44
N ASP A 147 -12.25 -4.31 13.31
CA ASP A 147 -13.73 -4.33 13.19
C ASP A 147 -14.32 -5.63 13.78
N ASN A 148 -14.48 -5.66 15.10
CA ASN A 148 -15.07 -6.78 15.83
C ASN A 148 -14.41 -8.16 15.53
N ASN A 149 -13.11 -8.18 15.24
CA ASN A 149 -12.33 -9.39 15.09
C ASN A 149 -12.01 -10.02 16.46
N PRO A 150 -11.88 -11.36 16.56
CA PRO A 150 -11.31 -12.01 17.73
C PRO A 150 -9.90 -11.48 18.02
N VAL A 151 -9.56 -11.29 19.29
CA VAL A 151 -8.26 -10.80 19.73
C VAL A 151 -7.69 -11.78 20.75
N ARG A 152 -6.53 -12.36 20.45
CA ARG A 152 -5.81 -13.27 21.32
C ARG A 152 -4.35 -12.85 21.46
N PRO A 153 -3.74 -12.89 22.65
CA PRO A 153 -2.31 -12.64 22.79
C PRO A 153 -1.43 -13.57 21.93
N GLU A 154 -1.89 -14.81 21.73
CA GLU A 154 -1.23 -15.83 20.91
C GLU A 154 -1.19 -15.49 19.43
N ASP A 155 -2.02 -14.57 18.96
CA ASP A 155 -2.03 -14.12 17.57
C ASP A 155 -0.68 -13.51 17.17
N ARG A 156 0.05 -12.91 18.13
CA ARG A 156 1.42 -12.44 17.93
C ARG A 156 2.35 -13.51 17.34
N GLU A 157 2.37 -14.68 17.97
CA GLU A 157 3.22 -15.80 17.54
C GLU A 157 2.59 -16.54 16.35
N ASN A 158 1.27 -16.74 16.40
CA ASN A 158 0.54 -17.46 15.37
C ASN A 158 0.58 -16.74 14.01
N PHE A 159 0.63 -15.41 14.00
CA PHE A 159 0.83 -14.63 12.77
C PHE A 159 2.17 -14.96 12.12
N VAL A 160 3.27 -14.99 12.87
CA VAL A 160 4.59 -15.37 12.37
C VAL A 160 4.60 -16.80 11.85
N LEU A 161 4.01 -17.74 12.62
CA LEU A 161 3.92 -19.15 12.23
C LEU A 161 3.06 -19.36 10.98
N MET A 162 2.00 -18.59 10.81
CA MET A 162 1.18 -18.56 9.59
C MET A 162 2.03 -18.14 8.38
N LEU A 163 2.71 -17.00 8.48
CA LEU A 163 3.56 -16.49 7.39
C LEU A 163 4.66 -17.48 7.02
N LYS A 164 5.30 -18.10 8.02
CA LYS A 164 6.29 -19.16 7.81
C LYS A 164 5.69 -20.33 7.03
N SER A 165 4.53 -20.83 7.46
CA SER A 165 3.85 -21.95 6.79
C SER A 165 3.52 -21.65 5.34
N PHE A 166 3.02 -20.43 5.03
CA PHE A 166 2.77 -20.00 3.67
C PHE A 166 4.05 -19.89 2.85
N ARG A 167 5.13 -19.30 3.41
CA ARG A 167 6.41 -19.17 2.70
C ARG A 167 6.98 -20.53 2.33
N GLU A 168 7.01 -21.49 3.26
CA GLU A 168 7.51 -22.85 3.03
C GLU A 168 6.70 -23.59 1.95
N ALA A 169 5.37 -23.46 1.98
CA ALA A 169 4.49 -24.06 0.98
C ALA A 169 4.67 -23.41 -0.42
N LEU A 170 4.76 -22.09 -0.47
CA LEU A 170 4.95 -21.35 -1.72
C LEU A 170 6.36 -21.55 -2.30
N ASP A 171 7.39 -21.72 -1.48
CA ASP A 171 8.74 -22.09 -1.93
C ASP A 171 8.75 -23.50 -2.54
N SER A 172 8.05 -24.44 -1.89
CA SER A 172 7.90 -25.81 -2.42
C SER A 172 7.17 -25.84 -3.76
N LEU A 173 6.09 -25.08 -3.89
CA LEU A 173 5.35 -24.91 -5.15
C LEU A 173 6.22 -24.21 -6.20
N GLY A 174 6.96 -23.18 -5.80
CA GLY A 174 7.84 -22.41 -6.66
C GLY A 174 8.97 -23.26 -7.24
N ALA A 175 9.53 -24.17 -6.45
CA ALA A 175 10.55 -25.13 -6.92
C ALA A 175 9.99 -26.05 -8.03
N LEU A 176 8.71 -26.46 -7.94
CA LEU A 176 8.06 -27.27 -8.98
C LEU A 176 7.79 -26.46 -10.27
N HIS A 177 7.38 -25.20 -10.12
CA HIS A 177 6.99 -24.34 -11.24
C HIS A 177 8.14 -23.47 -11.77
N GLN A 178 9.34 -23.55 -11.18
CA GLN A 178 10.51 -22.72 -11.50
C GLN A 178 10.20 -21.22 -11.44
N THR A 179 9.45 -20.79 -10.42
CA THR A 179 9.04 -19.41 -10.18
C THR A 179 9.09 -19.07 -8.70
N HIS A 180 9.16 -17.78 -8.38
CA HIS A 180 9.03 -17.29 -7.01
C HIS A 180 7.62 -16.73 -6.80
N TYR A 181 6.85 -17.33 -5.88
CA TYR A 181 5.55 -16.82 -5.44
C TYR A 181 5.73 -15.85 -4.29
N LEU A 182 5.06 -14.70 -4.37
CA LEU A 182 5.20 -13.63 -3.41
C LEU A 182 4.37 -13.87 -2.16
N THR A 183 4.90 -13.43 -1.02
CA THR A 183 4.19 -13.35 0.26
C THR A 183 4.37 -11.95 0.81
N THR A 184 3.28 -11.20 0.98
CA THR A 184 3.28 -9.82 1.46
C THR A 184 2.25 -9.61 2.56
N ILE A 185 2.33 -8.51 3.26
CA ILE A 185 1.32 -8.09 4.23
C ILE A 185 0.97 -6.60 4.07
N ALA A 186 -0.24 -6.22 4.50
CA ALA A 186 -0.55 -4.88 4.91
C ALA A 186 -0.27 -4.74 6.42
N SER A 187 0.50 -3.72 6.79
CA SER A 187 0.95 -3.48 8.16
C SER A 187 0.34 -2.19 8.71
N GLY A 188 -0.14 -2.22 9.94
CA GLY A 188 -0.66 -1.01 10.60
C GLY A 188 0.41 0.06 10.75
N GLY A 189 0.16 1.27 10.23
CA GLY A 189 1.08 2.41 10.28
C GLY A 189 1.14 3.09 11.64
N PHE A 190 1.16 2.35 12.76
CA PHE A 190 1.14 2.90 14.11
C PHE A 190 1.90 2.03 15.12
N ARG A 191 2.57 2.70 16.07
CA ARG A 191 3.47 2.08 17.04
C ARG A 191 2.87 0.89 17.80
N ARG A 192 1.60 1.01 18.24
CA ARG A 192 0.95 -0.07 19.00
C ARG A 192 0.87 -1.39 18.21
N TYR A 193 0.69 -1.34 16.90
CA TYR A 193 0.73 -2.53 16.06
C TYR A 193 2.12 -3.21 16.12
N LEU A 194 3.18 -2.43 16.06
CA LEU A 194 4.56 -2.93 16.09
C LEU A 194 4.94 -3.51 17.46
N GLU A 195 4.46 -2.91 18.55
CA GLU A 195 4.70 -3.40 19.92
C GLU A 195 4.11 -4.79 20.17
N VAL A 196 2.92 -5.07 19.60
CA VAL A 196 2.23 -6.33 19.83
C VAL A 196 2.56 -7.40 18.80
N ASN A 197 3.12 -7.04 17.64
CA ASN A 197 3.48 -7.96 16.58
C ASN A 197 5.00 -8.07 16.41
N ASN A 198 5.50 -9.28 16.15
CA ASN A 198 6.93 -9.53 15.98
C ASN A 198 7.35 -9.38 14.51
N LEU A 199 7.36 -8.13 13.99
CA LEU A 199 7.71 -7.89 12.60
C LEU A 199 9.17 -8.19 12.27
N ALA A 200 10.09 -8.09 13.25
CA ALA A 200 11.49 -8.48 13.06
C ALA A 200 11.64 -9.96 12.67
N GLU A 201 10.74 -10.82 13.16
CA GLU A 201 10.71 -12.23 12.76
C GLU A 201 9.85 -12.43 11.50
N ALA A 202 8.65 -11.84 11.46
CA ALA A 202 7.71 -11.98 10.35
C ALA A 202 8.33 -11.59 8.98
N GLN A 203 9.12 -10.51 8.95
CA GLN A 203 9.75 -10.02 7.71
C GLN A 203 10.67 -11.05 7.01
N LYS A 204 11.14 -12.07 7.72
CA LYS A 204 11.97 -13.15 7.14
C LYS A 204 11.19 -14.01 6.14
N TYR A 205 9.88 -14.06 6.28
CA TYR A 205 8.95 -14.85 5.47
C TYR A 205 8.21 -14.01 4.42
N LEU A 206 8.56 -12.72 4.30
CA LEU A 206 7.89 -11.75 3.44
C LEU A 206 8.84 -11.21 2.37
N ASP A 207 8.33 -10.99 1.17
CA ASP A 207 9.01 -10.28 0.10
C ASP A 207 9.06 -8.77 0.36
N PHE A 208 7.93 -8.21 0.82
CA PHE A 208 7.82 -6.83 1.27
C PHE A 208 6.60 -6.62 2.18
N ILE A 209 6.55 -5.44 2.79
CA ILE A 209 5.53 -5.03 3.76
C ILE A 209 4.91 -3.71 3.30
N ASN A 210 3.60 -3.72 3.02
CA ASN A 210 2.82 -2.55 2.67
C ASN A 210 2.41 -1.80 3.95
N ILE A 211 3.00 -0.65 4.24
CA ILE A 211 2.65 0.15 5.42
C ILE A 211 1.39 0.96 5.12
N MET A 212 0.32 0.75 5.86
CA MET A 212 -0.89 1.59 5.82
C MET A 212 -0.63 2.93 6.51
N ALA A 213 0.16 3.80 5.85
CA ALA A 213 0.58 5.10 6.36
C ALA A 213 -0.48 6.19 6.09
N TYR A 214 -1.71 5.89 6.45
CA TYR A 214 -2.88 6.76 6.30
C TYR A 214 -3.87 6.53 7.44
N ASP A 215 -5.01 7.22 7.37
CA ASP A 215 -6.04 7.20 8.41
C ASP A 215 -5.55 7.68 9.79
N PHE A 216 -4.61 8.64 9.79
CA PHE A 216 -4.16 9.26 11.03
C PHE A 216 -5.25 10.10 11.70
N TYR A 217 -6.18 10.65 10.93
CA TYR A 217 -7.43 11.27 11.36
C TYR A 217 -8.60 10.58 10.66
N THR A 218 -9.63 10.22 11.43
CA THR A 218 -10.75 9.37 10.98
C THR A 218 -12.10 9.92 11.43
N ALA A 219 -13.17 9.16 11.19
CA ALA A 219 -14.52 9.51 11.63
C ALA A 219 -14.68 9.69 13.17
N GLY A 220 -13.80 9.10 13.95
CA GLY A 220 -13.78 9.24 15.42
C GLY A 220 -13.22 10.58 15.90
N ASP A 221 -12.57 11.35 15.03
CA ASP A 221 -11.95 12.62 15.39
C ASP A 221 -12.91 13.79 15.30
N LYS A 222 -13.00 14.56 16.39
CA LYS A 222 -13.81 15.79 16.47
C LYS A 222 -13.05 17.04 16.01
N THR A 223 -11.81 16.87 15.58
CA THR A 223 -10.96 17.92 15.03
C THR A 223 -10.47 17.50 13.65
N THR A 224 -10.31 18.48 12.78
CA THR A 224 -9.64 18.29 11.50
C THR A 224 -8.16 17.97 11.68
N GLY A 225 -7.56 17.33 10.70
CA GLY A 225 -6.15 17.00 10.68
C GLY A 225 -5.80 16.12 9.48
N HIS A 226 -4.54 16.13 9.11
CA HIS A 226 -4.09 15.35 7.96
C HIS A 226 -4.21 13.85 8.20
N HIS A 227 -4.89 13.14 7.31
CA HIS A 227 -5.03 11.69 7.43
C HIS A 227 -3.85 10.91 6.86
N ALA A 228 -2.95 11.56 6.10
CA ALA A 228 -1.85 10.90 5.42
C ALA A 228 -0.63 11.81 5.19
N ASN A 229 -0.34 12.75 6.10
CA ASN A 229 0.79 13.66 5.99
C ASN A 229 2.15 12.94 5.94
N LEU A 230 3.10 13.53 5.21
CA LEU A 230 4.46 12.96 5.11
C LEU A 230 5.24 13.11 6.42
N PHE A 231 5.24 14.31 7.01
CA PHE A 231 5.96 14.60 8.26
C PHE A 231 5.00 14.94 9.41
N PRO A 232 5.41 14.70 10.67
CA PRO A 232 4.53 14.94 11.81
C PRO A 232 4.18 16.42 11.96
N ASN A 233 2.89 16.71 12.07
CA ASN A 233 2.32 17.98 12.47
C ASN A 233 0.99 17.75 13.20
N GLY A 234 0.65 18.64 14.15
CA GLY A 234 -0.53 18.49 15.00
C GLY A 234 -0.31 17.58 16.21
N ALA A 235 -1.37 17.50 17.05
CA ALA A 235 -1.30 16.89 18.38
C ALA A 235 -1.02 15.37 18.37
N LYS A 236 -1.41 14.67 17.30
CA LYS A 236 -1.22 13.21 17.22
C LYS A 236 0.22 12.81 16.90
N GLY A 237 1.03 13.70 16.30
CA GLY A 237 2.42 13.41 15.92
C GLY A 237 2.58 12.27 14.91
N ARG A 238 1.49 11.76 14.33
CA ARG A 238 1.48 10.64 13.36
C ARG A 238 1.74 11.14 11.96
N SER A 239 2.51 10.37 11.18
CA SER A 239 2.83 10.69 9.80
C SER A 239 3.36 9.46 9.07
N ALA A 240 3.49 9.56 7.76
CA ALA A 240 4.11 8.51 6.94
C ALA A 240 5.58 8.27 7.33
N SER A 241 6.34 9.33 7.59
CA SER A 241 7.74 9.21 8.02
C SER A 241 7.86 8.55 9.40
N THR A 242 6.99 8.90 10.35
CA THR A 242 6.97 8.26 11.67
C THR A 242 6.66 6.76 11.55
N ALA A 243 5.67 6.40 10.73
CA ALA A 243 5.33 4.99 10.50
C ALA A 243 6.52 4.21 9.92
N VAL A 244 7.25 4.76 8.94
CA VAL A 244 8.45 4.13 8.36
C VAL A 244 9.55 3.98 9.41
N GLU A 245 9.86 5.06 10.15
CA GLU A 245 10.94 5.07 11.15
C GLU A 245 10.66 4.08 12.29
N GLU A 246 9.40 3.97 12.72
CA GLU A 246 8.99 2.97 13.71
C GLU A 246 9.14 1.53 13.18
N HIS A 247 8.77 1.23 11.91
CA HIS A 247 9.00 -0.10 11.34
C HIS A 247 10.49 -0.47 11.32
N ILE A 248 11.37 0.48 10.97
CA ILE A 248 12.83 0.27 10.99
C ILE A 248 13.32 0.06 12.41
N GLU A 249 12.86 0.87 13.38
CA GLU A 249 13.17 0.71 14.82
C GLU A 249 12.80 -0.68 15.33
N PHE A 250 11.65 -1.23 14.87
CA PHE A 250 11.17 -2.57 15.21
C PHE A 250 11.77 -3.70 14.37
N GLY A 251 12.86 -3.43 13.64
CA GLY A 251 13.71 -4.45 13.00
C GLY A 251 13.29 -4.86 11.59
N VAL A 252 12.51 -4.05 10.89
CA VAL A 252 12.19 -4.28 9.47
C VAL A 252 13.19 -3.51 8.60
N PRO A 253 13.91 -4.16 7.67
CA PRO A 253 14.81 -3.48 6.76
C PRO A 253 14.07 -2.49 5.83
N ALA A 254 14.65 -1.31 5.59
CA ALA A 254 14.03 -0.27 4.77
C ALA A 254 13.68 -0.76 3.34
N GLU A 255 14.54 -1.59 2.76
CA GLU A 255 14.36 -2.19 1.42
C GLU A 255 13.22 -3.21 1.33
N LYS A 256 12.59 -3.56 2.46
CA LYS A 256 11.36 -4.35 2.50
C LYS A 256 10.09 -3.53 2.72
N LEU A 257 10.22 -2.24 3.00
CA LEU A 257 9.09 -1.35 3.30
C LEU A 257 8.54 -0.71 2.03
N VAL A 258 7.23 -0.81 1.85
CA VAL A 258 6.46 -0.17 0.78
C VAL A 258 5.53 0.86 1.42
N LEU A 259 5.70 2.14 1.08
CA LEU A 259 4.93 3.22 1.69
C LEU A 259 3.52 3.29 1.09
N GLY A 260 2.51 3.13 1.94
CA GLY A 260 1.11 3.26 1.57
C GLY A 260 0.67 4.71 1.43
N VAL A 261 -0.09 5.00 0.38
CA VAL A 261 -0.72 6.29 0.12
C VAL A 261 -2.19 6.10 -0.21
N PRO A 262 -3.10 6.96 0.31
CA PRO A 262 -4.52 6.85 0.00
C PRO A 262 -4.86 7.61 -1.28
N PHE A 263 -5.67 7.03 -2.15
CA PHE A 263 -6.26 7.72 -3.28
C PHE A 263 -7.65 8.28 -2.96
N TYR A 264 -7.92 8.44 -1.67
CA TYR A 264 -9.13 9.04 -1.11
C TYR A 264 -8.78 10.14 -0.12
N GLY A 265 -9.79 10.88 0.29
CA GLY A 265 -9.68 11.86 1.37
C GLY A 265 -10.84 11.77 2.33
N ARG A 266 -10.81 12.63 3.34
CA ARG A 266 -11.79 12.70 4.42
C ARG A 266 -12.30 14.11 4.60
N MET A 267 -13.61 14.25 4.77
CA MET A 267 -14.30 15.53 4.85
C MET A 267 -14.88 15.77 6.23
N TRP A 268 -14.69 16.97 6.75
CA TRP A 268 -15.36 17.52 7.94
C TRP A 268 -16.20 18.74 7.55
N GLY A 269 -17.35 18.90 8.17
CA GLY A 269 -18.19 20.09 8.09
C GLY A 269 -18.30 20.78 9.44
N LYS A 270 -18.93 21.96 9.46
CA LYS A 270 -19.04 22.82 10.64
C LYS A 270 -17.68 23.12 11.27
N VAL A 271 -16.69 23.33 10.44
CA VAL A 271 -15.31 23.54 10.86
C VAL A 271 -15.12 25.01 11.23
N ASN A 272 -14.51 25.25 12.39
CA ASN A 272 -14.13 26.61 12.80
C ASN A 272 -13.14 27.21 11.79
N PRO A 273 -13.24 28.53 11.50
CA PRO A 273 -12.50 29.15 10.39
C PRO A 273 -11.03 29.47 10.70
N GLU A 274 -10.60 29.41 11.94
CA GLU A 274 -9.21 29.70 12.33
C GLU A 274 -8.24 28.78 11.59
N GLU A 275 -7.07 29.29 11.22
CA GLU A 275 -6.03 28.58 10.46
C GLU A 275 -6.57 27.88 9.19
N ASN A 276 -7.58 28.48 8.53
CA ASN A 276 -8.29 27.88 7.40
C ASN A 276 -8.83 26.48 7.71
N GLY A 277 -9.30 26.27 8.92
CA GLY A 277 -9.90 25.05 9.39
C GLY A 277 -8.90 23.92 9.75
N LEU A 278 -7.58 24.14 9.70
CA LEU A 278 -6.60 23.15 10.08
C LEU A 278 -6.51 22.98 11.61
N PHE A 279 -6.60 21.74 12.10
CA PHE A 279 -6.64 21.38 13.53
C PHE A 279 -7.78 22.02 14.32
N GLN A 280 -8.87 22.33 13.66
CA GLN A 280 -10.04 22.96 14.25
C GLN A 280 -11.14 21.96 14.59
N GLN A 281 -12.03 22.35 15.51
CA GLN A 281 -13.25 21.59 15.78
C GLN A 281 -14.09 21.46 14.52
N GLY A 282 -14.62 20.25 14.28
CA GLY A 282 -15.47 19.96 13.14
C GLY A 282 -16.16 18.61 13.28
N GLU A 283 -17.15 18.37 12.46
CA GLU A 283 -17.91 17.12 12.41
C GLU A 283 -17.51 16.32 11.18
N PHE A 284 -17.07 15.08 11.35
CA PHE A 284 -16.81 14.19 10.22
C PHE A 284 -18.07 14.01 9.37
N LYS A 285 -17.92 14.07 8.06
CA LYS A 285 -19.01 13.89 7.10
C LYS A 285 -18.88 12.56 6.34
N MET A 286 -17.78 12.37 5.63
CA MET A 286 -17.57 11.18 4.79
C MET A 286 -16.14 11.03 4.31
N GLY A 287 -15.81 9.84 3.78
CA GLY A 287 -14.70 9.65 2.86
C GLY A 287 -15.10 10.01 1.44
N LEU A 288 -14.17 10.47 0.63
CA LEU A 288 -14.38 10.85 -0.77
C LEU A 288 -13.23 10.30 -1.62
N PRO A 289 -13.50 9.70 -2.80
CA PRO A 289 -12.45 9.34 -3.75
C PRO A 289 -11.75 10.59 -4.28
N PHE A 290 -10.47 10.45 -4.62
CA PHE A 290 -9.65 11.58 -5.10
C PHE A 290 -10.30 12.32 -6.27
N HIS A 291 -10.84 11.62 -7.26
CA HIS A 291 -11.43 12.29 -8.43
C HIS A 291 -12.60 13.22 -8.08
N GLN A 292 -13.36 12.95 -7.02
CA GLN A 292 -14.41 13.87 -6.53
C GLN A 292 -13.79 15.06 -5.80
N ILE A 293 -12.74 14.83 -5.00
CA ILE A 293 -12.02 15.92 -4.31
C ILE A 293 -11.36 16.84 -5.33
N TYR A 294 -10.76 16.28 -6.38
CA TYR A 294 -10.18 17.05 -7.48
C TYR A 294 -11.23 17.95 -8.15
N ALA A 295 -12.42 17.41 -8.43
CA ALA A 295 -13.53 18.20 -8.98
C ALA A 295 -14.00 19.31 -8.02
N LEU A 296 -14.03 19.06 -6.70
CA LEU A 296 -14.31 20.09 -5.69
C LEU A 296 -13.22 21.17 -5.67
N GLY A 297 -11.96 20.80 -5.79
CA GLY A 297 -10.81 21.72 -5.84
C GLY A 297 -10.83 22.66 -7.05
N MET A 298 -11.50 22.26 -8.13
CA MET A 298 -11.73 23.12 -9.30
C MET A 298 -12.89 24.11 -9.11
N ASN A 299 -13.67 23.95 -8.04
CA ASN A 299 -14.77 24.84 -7.70
C ASN A 299 -14.25 26.04 -6.89
N SER A 300 -14.64 27.28 -7.28
CA SER A 300 -14.24 28.53 -6.61
C SER A 300 -14.58 28.63 -5.12
N LYS A 301 -15.48 27.78 -4.60
CA LYS A 301 -15.82 27.71 -3.18
C LYS A 301 -14.72 27.11 -2.34
N PHE A 302 -13.91 26.21 -2.89
CA PHE A 302 -12.82 25.56 -2.19
C PHE A 302 -11.48 26.18 -2.55
N LYS A 303 -10.66 26.46 -1.54
CA LYS A 303 -9.27 26.87 -1.73
C LYS A 303 -8.35 25.74 -1.31
N ARG A 304 -7.37 25.43 -2.17
CA ARG A 304 -6.26 24.55 -1.82
C ARG A 304 -5.31 25.30 -0.89
N HIS A 305 -4.94 24.66 0.17
CA HIS A 305 -3.90 25.07 1.10
C HIS A 305 -2.82 23.99 1.16
N TRP A 306 -1.62 24.41 1.56
CA TRP A 306 -0.48 23.52 1.74
C TRP A 306 0.09 23.70 3.13
N ASP A 307 0.26 22.61 3.87
CA ASP A 307 0.96 22.61 5.16
C ASP A 307 2.44 22.26 4.92
N GLU A 308 3.29 23.28 4.96
CA GLU A 308 4.74 23.15 4.73
C GLU A 308 5.41 22.19 5.71
N LYS A 309 4.97 22.15 6.96
CA LYS A 309 5.55 21.28 7.97
C LYS A 309 5.13 19.81 7.76
N ALA A 310 3.89 19.59 7.45
CA ALA A 310 3.33 18.27 7.18
C ALA A 310 3.67 17.75 5.77
N GLN A 311 4.01 18.64 4.83
CA GLN A 311 4.11 18.39 3.38
C GLN A 311 2.83 17.72 2.87
N ALA A 312 1.68 18.34 3.17
CA ALA A 312 0.36 17.81 2.88
C ALA A 312 -0.62 18.88 2.42
N PRO A 313 -1.47 18.60 1.40
CA PRO A 313 -2.52 19.49 0.95
C PRO A 313 -3.78 19.34 1.80
N TYR A 314 -4.62 20.37 1.77
CA TYR A 314 -6.00 20.31 2.19
C TYR A 314 -6.85 21.32 1.44
N LEU A 315 -8.16 21.06 1.34
CA LEU A 315 -9.13 22.02 0.83
C LEU A 315 -9.93 22.63 1.98
N TYR A 316 -10.20 23.91 1.88
CA TYR A 316 -11.08 24.61 2.80
C TYR A 316 -12.09 25.50 2.07
N SER A 317 -13.36 25.41 2.46
CA SER A 317 -14.44 26.31 2.05
C SER A 317 -14.94 27.10 3.26
N ALA A 318 -14.58 28.38 3.33
CA ALA A 318 -15.07 29.27 4.39
C ALA A 318 -16.60 29.47 4.29
N GLN A 319 -17.14 29.47 3.06
CA GLN A 319 -18.58 29.63 2.83
C GLN A 319 -19.38 28.46 3.41
N ASP A 320 -18.89 27.24 3.23
CA ASP A 320 -19.61 26.02 3.62
C ASP A 320 -19.07 25.45 4.94
N SER A 321 -18.09 26.11 5.60
CA SER A 321 -17.39 25.64 6.80
C SER A 321 -16.94 24.19 6.64
N THR A 322 -16.37 23.84 5.47
CA THR A 322 -16.02 22.48 5.09
C THR A 322 -14.51 22.36 4.84
N TRP A 323 -13.92 21.31 5.39
CA TRP A 323 -12.48 21.00 5.31
C TRP A 323 -12.27 19.58 4.81
N ILE A 324 -11.29 19.39 3.92
CA ILE A 324 -10.99 18.07 3.31
C ILE A 324 -9.49 17.85 3.36
N THR A 325 -9.06 16.72 3.94
CA THR A 325 -7.69 16.20 3.83
C THR A 325 -7.62 15.16 2.71
N TYR A 326 -6.56 15.18 1.94
CA TYR A 326 -6.39 14.30 0.77
C TYR A 326 -4.92 14.29 0.32
N GLU A 327 -4.62 13.50 -0.70
CA GLU A 327 -3.36 13.54 -1.45
C GLU A 327 -3.59 14.27 -2.79
N ASP A 328 -2.56 14.98 -3.27
CA ASP A 328 -2.53 15.53 -4.62
C ASP A 328 -1.19 15.20 -5.33
N PRO A 329 -1.01 15.55 -6.62
CA PRO A 329 0.24 15.25 -7.32
C PRO A 329 1.50 15.80 -6.63
N GLU A 330 1.41 16.94 -5.90
CA GLU A 330 2.54 17.51 -5.18
C GLU A 330 2.90 16.67 -3.95
N SER A 331 1.94 16.30 -3.10
CA SER A 331 2.19 15.47 -1.93
C SER A 331 2.67 14.06 -2.31
N ILE A 332 2.14 13.48 -3.38
CA ILE A 332 2.60 12.21 -3.93
C ILE A 332 4.06 12.32 -4.41
N ALA A 333 4.43 13.40 -5.11
CA ALA A 333 5.82 13.63 -5.52
C ALA A 333 6.77 13.72 -4.33
N LYS A 334 6.37 14.42 -3.24
CA LYS A 334 7.15 14.49 -1.98
C LYS A 334 7.34 13.13 -1.34
N LYS A 335 6.29 12.30 -1.30
CA LYS A 335 6.36 10.92 -0.78
C LYS A 335 7.24 10.04 -1.65
N ALA A 336 7.14 10.12 -2.97
CA ALA A 336 8.01 9.38 -3.88
C ALA A 336 9.50 9.77 -3.71
N GLN A 337 9.79 11.06 -3.51
CA GLN A 337 11.12 11.53 -3.18
C GLN A 337 11.62 10.96 -1.85
N TYR A 338 10.78 10.95 -0.81
CA TYR A 338 11.09 10.37 0.50
C TYR A 338 11.40 8.86 0.39
N ILE A 339 10.59 8.09 -0.36
CA ILE A 339 10.80 6.66 -0.63
C ILE A 339 12.21 6.43 -1.18
N ARG A 340 12.60 7.19 -2.21
CA ARG A 340 13.92 7.08 -2.83
C ARG A 340 15.05 7.48 -1.87
N GLN A 341 14.88 8.56 -1.11
CA GLN A 341 15.88 9.03 -0.14
C GLN A 341 16.11 8.04 1.01
N LYS A 342 15.07 7.37 1.46
CA LYS A 342 15.13 6.38 2.54
C LYS A 342 15.49 4.97 2.06
N GLY A 343 15.59 4.74 0.74
CA GLY A 343 15.86 3.42 0.17
C GLY A 343 14.74 2.42 0.41
N LEU A 344 13.48 2.90 0.46
CA LEU A 344 12.33 2.02 0.61
C LEU A 344 12.11 1.20 -0.67
N LYS A 345 11.41 0.06 -0.54
CA LYS A 345 11.10 -0.84 -1.66
C LYS A 345 10.25 -0.17 -2.73
N GLY A 346 9.34 0.74 -2.35
CA GLY A 346 8.45 1.42 -3.27
C GLY A 346 7.22 2.01 -2.60
N ALA A 347 6.13 2.10 -3.35
CA ALA A 347 4.85 2.60 -2.88
C ALA A 347 3.69 1.64 -3.14
N MET A 348 2.69 1.69 -2.28
CA MET A 348 1.39 1.05 -2.44
C MET A 348 0.28 2.11 -2.38
N PHE A 349 -0.83 1.90 -3.04
CA PHE A 349 -1.97 2.80 -2.91
C PHE A 349 -3.31 2.06 -2.75
N TRP A 350 -4.14 2.63 -1.89
CA TRP A 350 -5.54 2.25 -1.67
C TRP A 350 -6.45 3.33 -2.26
N GLU A 351 -7.31 3.14 -3.25
CA GLU A 351 -7.32 2.05 -4.21
C GLU A 351 -7.50 2.63 -5.64
N LEU A 352 -7.19 1.87 -6.65
CA LEU A 352 -7.04 2.31 -8.03
C LEU A 352 -8.27 3.05 -8.58
N SER A 353 -9.50 2.61 -8.27
CA SER A 353 -10.71 3.21 -8.83
C SER A 353 -11.07 4.58 -8.22
N GLU A 354 -10.36 5.00 -7.17
CA GLU A 354 -10.57 6.29 -6.53
C GLU A 354 -9.84 7.44 -7.23
N ASP A 355 -8.83 7.12 -8.08
CA ASP A 355 -8.20 8.07 -9.02
C ASP A 355 -8.54 7.74 -10.47
N ASN A 356 -9.74 8.10 -10.93
CA ASN A 356 -10.11 7.92 -12.33
C ASN A 356 -9.48 8.97 -13.28
N THR A 357 -8.68 9.91 -12.75
CA THR A 357 -7.94 10.91 -13.53
C THR A 357 -6.54 10.47 -13.86
N TRP A 358 -6.00 9.49 -13.13
CA TRP A 358 -4.62 9.02 -13.13
C TRP A 358 -3.56 10.06 -12.73
N LEU A 359 -3.98 11.20 -12.19
CA LEU A 359 -3.05 12.25 -11.75
C LEU A 359 -2.14 11.80 -10.61
N LEU A 360 -2.68 11.03 -9.64
CA LEU A 360 -1.89 10.55 -8.51
C LEU A 360 -0.93 9.43 -8.94
N ILE A 361 -1.42 8.45 -9.70
CA ILE A 361 -0.56 7.35 -10.17
C ILE A 361 0.51 7.84 -11.15
N GLN A 362 0.20 8.81 -12.00
CA GLN A 362 1.18 9.46 -12.88
C GLN A 362 2.28 10.12 -12.05
N SER A 363 1.90 10.99 -11.08
CA SER A 363 2.86 11.64 -10.20
C SER A 363 3.72 10.63 -9.45
N LEU A 364 3.11 9.55 -8.93
CA LEU A 364 3.82 8.49 -8.23
C LEU A 364 4.86 7.81 -9.13
N TYR A 365 4.44 7.38 -10.33
CA TYR A 365 5.30 6.67 -11.27
C TYR A 365 6.49 7.53 -11.72
N GLU A 366 6.25 8.76 -12.16
CA GLU A 366 7.29 9.67 -12.69
C GLU A 366 8.31 10.04 -11.60
N ASN A 367 7.86 10.26 -10.36
CA ASN A 367 8.75 10.63 -9.27
C ASN A 367 9.47 9.41 -8.63
N LEU A 368 8.94 8.20 -8.73
CA LEU A 368 9.67 6.98 -8.36
C LEU A 368 10.67 6.57 -9.44
N ASN A 369 10.40 6.87 -10.71
CA ASN A 369 11.23 6.50 -11.85
C ASN A 369 11.71 7.74 -12.64
N PRO A 370 12.63 8.56 -12.09
CA PRO A 370 13.08 9.77 -12.75
C PRO A 370 13.58 9.52 -14.17
N GLY A 371 13.09 10.33 -15.12
CA GLY A 371 13.44 10.19 -16.54
C GLY A 371 12.62 9.16 -17.32
N LYS A 372 11.63 8.52 -16.70
CA LYS A 372 10.65 7.68 -17.39
C LYS A 372 9.30 8.40 -17.49
N ASP A 373 8.76 8.47 -18.71
CA ASP A 373 7.46 9.09 -18.97
C ASP A 373 6.29 8.14 -18.60
N PHE A 374 5.17 8.75 -18.19
CA PHE A 374 3.91 8.04 -17.96
C PHE A 374 3.16 7.82 -19.28
N ALA A 375 3.73 7.04 -20.21
CA ALA A 375 3.06 6.65 -21.44
C ALA A 375 2.38 5.28 -21.26
N VAL A 376 1.07 5.20 -21.44
CA VAL A 376 0.27 3.99 -21.29
C VAL A 376 -0.63 3.78 -22.50
N THR A 377 -0.97 2.51 -22.78
CA THR A 377 -1.95 2.16 -23.85
C THR A 377 -3.39 2.22 -23.34
N ALA A 378 -3.59 2.16 -22.04
CA ALA A 378 -4.90 2.32 -21.41
C ALA A 378 -5.39 3.78 -21.46
N GLN A 379 -6.68 3.97 -21.25
CA GLN A 379 -7.30 5.30 -21.11
C GLN A 379 -7.88 5.46 -19.71
N PRO A 380 -7.76 6.66 -19.11
CA PRO A 380 -8.40 6.90 -17.83
C PRO A 380 -9.92 6.72 -17.95
N PRO A 381 -10.60 6.32 -16.87
CA PRO A 381 -12.05 6.24 -16.86
C PRO A 381 -12.66 7.61 -17.23
N VAL A 382 -13.58 7.62 -18.19
CA VAL A 382 -14.28 8.88 -18.55
C VAL A 382 -15.11 9.32 -17.35
N SER A 383 -14.94 10.58 -16.92
CA SER A 383 -15.74 11.17 -15.86
C SER A 383 -17.22 11.17 -16.28
N GLY A 384 -18.04 10.29 -15.71
CA GLY A 384 -19.51 10.31 -15.94
C GLY A 384 -20.18 8.98 -16.21
N SER A 385 -19.66 7.85 -15.73
CA SER A 385 -20.39 6.57 -15.77
C SER A 385 -20.49 5.93 -14.39
#